data_694efb10c94414b1a780f8b81aa494ae
#
_entry.id   694efb10c94414b1a780f8b81aa494ae
#
_cell.length_a   1.000
_cell.length_b   1.000
_cell.length_c   1.000
_cell.angle_alpha   90.00
_cell.angle_beta   90.00
_cell.angle_gamma   90.00
#
_symmetry.space_group_name_H-M   'P 1'
#
loop_
_entity.id
_entity.type
_entity.pdbx_description
1 polymer ?
#
loop_
_entity_poly.entity_id
_entity_poly.type
_entity_poly.pdbx_seq_one_letter_code
_entity_poly.pdbx_strand_id
1 'polypeptide(L)'
;MNLKIYLLAFFAIFNFISVYAQGPNNKGKYYKDADGKKGRSLKTTLCGIIGRNYNQQSYSALWTAFRTTDTKPGGNKIYDIYSNATDYTYGVDQAGNYSKEGDNYNREHTFPKSWFGGKVFPMFTDLFHIMPSDSYVNNKRSNYPFGANNGEKYSSKNEYSKL
;
A
#
# COMPACT_ATOMS: atom_id res chain seq x y z
N MET A 1 55.73 11.72 4.68
CA MET A 1 54.37 12.12 5.05
C MET A 1 53.53 10.86 5.14
N ASN A 2 53.06 10.54 6.32
CA ASN A 2 52.60 9.18 6.65
C ASN A 2 51.20 8.85 6.03
N LEU A 3 51.16 7.78 5.23
CA LEU A 3 49.93 7.20 4.62
C LEU A 3 48.78 7.00 5.62
N LYS A 4 49.10 6.75 6.89
CA LYS A 4 48.15 6.62 8.00
C LYS A 4 47.35 7.89 8.26
N ILE A 5 47.91 9.07 8.01
CA ILE A 5 47.22 10.37 8.23
C ILE A 5 46.14 10.60 7.16
N TYR A 6 46.42 10.19 5.93
CA TYR A 6 45.44 10.31 4.83
C TYR A 6 44.29 9.30 4.98
N LEU A 7 44.54 8.10 5.52
CA LEU A 7 43.49 7.13 5.80
C LEU A 7 42.56 7.61 6.90
N LEU A 8 43.08 8.23 7.97
CA LEU A 8 42.28 8.81 9.05
C LEU A 8 41.46 10.04 8.59
N ALA A 9 42.02 10.88 7.73
CA ALA A 9 41.32 12.02 7.13
C ALA A 9 40.19 11.56 6.18
N PHE A 10 40.43 10.51 5.41
CA PHE A 10 39.42 9.92 4.53
C PHE A 10 38.26 9.29 5.30
N PHE A 11 38.55 8.60 6.40
CA PHE A 11 37.53 8.04 7.30
C PHE A 11 36.72 9.09 8.04
N ALA A 12 37.33 10.23 8.42
CA ALA A 12 36.67 11.36 9.08
C ALA A 12 35.71 12.08 8.13
N ILE A 13 36.03 12.18 6.84
CA ILE A 13 35.15 12.80 5.83
C ILE A 13 33.93 11.94 5.53
N PHE A 14 34.07 10.60 5.59
CA PHE A 14 32.95 9.69 5.32
C PHE A 14 31.89 9.66 6.43
N ASN A 15 32.24 10.08 7.66
CA ASN A 15 31.29 10.10 8.77
C ASN A 15 30.37 11.32 8.84
N PHE A 16 30.52 12.31 7.94
CA PHE A 16 29.70 13.50 7.89
C PHE A 16 28.64 13.51 6.78
N ILE A 17 28.55 12.46 5.98
CA ILE A 17 27.41 12.32 5.05
C ILE A 17 26.25 11.69 5.82
N SER A 18 25.57 12.48 6.60
CA SER A 18 24.23 12.12 7.08
C SER A 18 23.32 12.09 5.86
N VAL A 19 23.08 10.91 5.31
CA VAL A 19 22.05 10.72 4.31
C VAL A 19 20.71 10.90 5.03
N TYR A 20 20.22 12.11 5.03
CA TYR A 20 18.82 12.35 5.39
C TYR A 20 17.97 11.74 4.27
N ALA A 21 17.29 10.64 4.56
CA ALA A 21 16.20 10.17 3.72
C ALA A 21 15.10 11.25 3.74
N GLN A 22 15.14 12.13 2.75
CA GLN A 22 14.17 13.19 2.61
C GLN A 22 12.98 12.62 1.85
N GLY A 23 11.89 12.38 2.55
CA GLY A 23 10.61 12.08 1.92
C GLY A 23 10.09 13.26 1.07
N PRO A 24 8.96 13.11 0.37
CA PRO A 24 8.41 14.13 -0.56
C PRO A 24 8.13 15.48 0.09
N ASN A 25 8.20 15.60 1.40
CA ASN A 25 8.01 16.83 2.16
C ASN A 25 9.32 17.42 2.70
N ASN A 26 10.35 17.43 1.88
CA ASN A 26 11.73 17.84 2.19
C ASN A 26 11.93 19.19 2.91
N LYS A 27 10.90 19.99 3.05
CA LYS A 27 11.00 21.30 3.72
C LYS A 27 10.53 21.26 5.17
N GLY A 28 10.34 20.09 5.75
CA GLY A 28 10.13 19.89 7.20
C GLY A 28 8.85 20.50 7.78
N LYS A 29 7.91 20.97 6.93
CA LYS A 29 6.73 21.70 7.42
C LYS A 29 5.50 20.83 7.64
N TYR A 30 5.36 19.74 6.88
CA TYR A 30 4.13 18.93 6.90
C TYR A 30 3.89 18.29 8.27
N TYR A 31 4.92 17.72 8.86
CA TYR A 31 4.84 17.08 10.19
C TYR A 31 5.30 17.96 11.34
N LYS A 32 5.53 19.27 11.14
CA LYS A 32 6.06 20.18 12.15
C LYS A 32 5.28 20.14 13.47
N ASP A 33 3.96 20.03 13.40
CA ASP A 33 3.11 19.98 14.58
C ASP A 33 3.31 18.69 15.42
N ALA A 34 3.99 17.69 14.87
CA ALA A 34 4.32 16.43 15.54
C ALA A 34 5.70 16.42 16.19
N ASP A 35 6.53 17.44 15.95
CA ASP A 35 7.88 17.53 16.49
C ASP A 35 7.86 17.47 18.01
N GLY A 36 8.75 16.64 18.58
CA GLY A 36 8.89 16.45 20.02
C GLY A 36 7.77 15.67 20.70
N LYS A 37 6.68 15.32 20.00
CA LYS A 37 5.58 14.53 20.56
C LYS A 37 5.89 13.04 20.60
N LYS A 38 5.28 12.32 21.57
CA LYS A 38 5.47 10.89 21.78
C LYS A 38 4.13 10.21 22.11
N GLY A 39 4.07 8.87 21.96
CA GLY A 39 2.94 8.06 22.39
C GLY A 39 1.60 8.53 21.82
N ARG A 40 0.57 8.61 22.66
CA ARG A 40 -0.80 8.98 22.25
C ARG A 40 -0.86 10.38 21.62
N SER A 41 -0.13 11.35 22.17
CA SER A 41 -0.09 12.72 21.64
C SER A 41 0.44 12.76 20.21
N LEU A 42 1.52 12.01 19.93
CA LEU A 42 2.06 11.87 18.57
C LEU A 42 1.02 11.24 17.63
N LYS A 43 0.41 10.13 18.03
CA LYS A 43 -0.61 9.42 17.22
C LYS A 43 -1.79 10.36 16.87
N THR A 44 -2.32 11.08 17.86
CA THR A 44 -3.43 12.01 17.64
C THR A 44 -3.06 13.15 16.69
N THR A 45 -1.85 13.70 16.88
CA THR A 45 -1.37 14.79 16.02
C THR A 45 -1.15 14.31 14.58
N LEU A 46 -0.53 13.16 14.38
CA LEU A 46 -0.34 12.58 13.04
C LEU A 46 -1.69 12.30 12.37
N CYS A 47 -2.65 11.75 13.09
CA CYS A 47 -4.00 11.54 12.57
C CYS A 47 -4.65 12.86 12.10
N GLY A 48 -4.51 13.93 12.88
CA GLY A 48 -4.98 15.26 12.48
C GLY A 48 -4.23 15.85 11.28
N ILE A 49 -2.92 15.62 11.18
CA ILE A 49 -2.11 16.09 10.04
C ILE A 49 -2.51 15.40 8.76
N ILE A 50 -2.56 14.07 8.74
CA ILE A 50 -2.91 13.30 7.53
C ILE A 50 -4.37 13.48 7.12
N GLY A 51 -5.25 13.82 8.05
CA GLY A 51 -6.66 14.14 7.75
C GLY A 51 -6.88 15.55 7.19
N ARG A 52 -5.88 16.44 7.25
CA ARG A 52 -6.00 17.80 6.69
C ARG A 52 -6.04 17.73 5.16
N ASN A 53 -7.02 18.41 4.57
CA ASN A 53 -7.18 18.48 3.11
C ASN A 53 -7.38 17.10 2.45
N TYR A 54 -7.88 16.12 3.20
CA TYR A 54 -8.26 14.84 2.63
C TYR A 54 -9.33 15.04 1.54
N ASN A 55 -9.02 14.64 0.32
CA ASN A 55 -9.95 14.65 -0.79
C ASN A 55 -10.65 13.29 -0.88
N GLN A 56 -11.81 13.20 -0.25
CA GLN A 56 -12.59 11.97 -0.24
C GLN A 56 -13.04 11.58 -1.65
N GLN A 57 -12.66 10.41 -2.07
CA GLN A 57 -13.08 9.83 -3.35
C GLN A 57 -14.43 9.12 -3.21
N SER A 58 -15.18 9.02 -4.30
CA SER A 58 -16.29 8.07 -4.37
C SER A 58 -15.79 6.65 -4.55
N TYR A 59 -16.58 5.67 -4.15
CA TYR A 59 -16.17 4.27 -4.33
C TYR A 59 -16.02 3.89 -5.82
N SER A 60 -16.79 4.50 -6.71
CA SER A 60 -16.65 4.32 -8.16
C SER A 60 -15.36 4.98 -8.71
N ALA A 61 -14.95 6.13 -8.15
CA ALA A 61 -13.74 6.82 -8.58
C ALA A 61 -12.46 6.01 -8.34
N LEU A 62 -12.48 5.02 -7.43
CA LEU A 62 -11.34 4.14 -7.19
C LEU A 62 -10.95 3.35 -8.46
N TRP A 63 -11.90 2.99 -9.30
CA TRP A 63 -11.60 2.38 -10.59
C TRP A 63 -10.72 3.28 -11.46
N THR A 64 -11.05 4.56 -11.52
CA THR A 64 -10.26 5.53 -12.29
C THR A 64 -8.88 5.76 -11.66
N ALA A 65 -8.82 5.78 -10.32
CA ALA A 65 -7.55 5.96 -9.61
C ALA A 65 -6.55 4.84 -9.91
N PHE A 66 -6.99 3.60 -10.00
CA PHE A 66 -6.13 2.45 -10.32
C PHE A 66 -5.35 2.58 -11.62
N ARG A 67 -5.82 3.43 -12.53
CA ARG A 67 -5.08 3.72 -13.76
C ARG A 67 -3.69 4.31 -13.50
N THR A 68 -3.56 5.11 -12.46
CA THR A 68 -2.32 5.81 -12.12
C THR A 68 -1.60 5.22 -10.93
N THR A 69 -2.33 4.56 -10.04
CA THR A 69 -1.75 3.99 -8.81
C THR A 69 -1.30 2.54 -8.98
N ASP A 70 -2.00 1.76 -9.81
CA ASP A 70 -1.88 0.30 -9.79
C ASP A 70 -1.72 -0.35 -11.18
N THR A 71 -1.39 0.41 -12.21
CA THR A 71 -1.02 -0.17 -13.51
C THR A 71 0.47 -0.46 -13.59
N LYS A 72 0.83 -1.55 -14.27
CA LYS A 72 2.22 -1.92 -14.56
C LYS A 72 2.87 -0.87 -15.49
N PRO A 73 4.15 -0.56 -15.31
CA PRO A 73 4.85 0.44 -16.12
C PRO A 73 4.76 0.13 -17.63
N GLY A 74 4.52 1.17 -18.40
CA GLY A 74 4.52 1.08 -19.86
C GLY A 74 3.29 0.42 -20.49
N GLY A 75 2.25 0.14 -19.70
CA GLY A 75 1.06 -0.54 -20.20
C GLY A 75 -0.24 -0.20 -19.48
N ASN A 76 -1.25 -1.00 -19.73
CA ASN A 76 -2.56 -0.93 -19.08
C ASN A 76 -2.89 -2.17 -18.24
N LYS A 77 -1.88 -2.98 -17.92
CA LYS A 77 -2.04 -4.15 -17.08
C LYS A 77 -2.04 -3.78 -15.61
N ILE A 78 -2.98 -4.36 -14.86
CA ILE A 78 -3.16 -4.10 -13.43
C ILE A 78 -2.21 -4.97 -12.60
N TYR A 79 -1.69 -4.41 -11.54
CA TYR A 79 -1.10 -5.20 -10.45
C TYR A 79 -2.21 -5.88 -9.67
N ASP A 80 -2.04 -7.18 -9.44
CA ASP A 80 -2.90 -7.96 -8.56
C ASP A 80 -2.12 -8.27 -7.28
N ILE A 81 -2.65 -7.84 -6.13
CA ILE A 81 -1.94 -8.03 -4.85
C ILE A 81 -2.03 -9.46 -4.30
N TYR A 82 -2.97 -10.26 -4.80
CA TYR A 82 -3.24 -11.61 -4.27
C TYR A 82 -2.90 -12.75 -5.24
N SER A 83 -2.55 -12.44 -6.49
CA SER A 83 -2.13 -13.44 -7.46
C SER A 83 -1.03 -12.92 -8.37
N ASN A 84 -0.05 -13.75 -8.64
CA ASN A 84 0.97 -13.51 -9.66
C ASN A 84 0.71 -14.26 -10.98
N ALA A 85 -0.42 -14.97 -11.06
CA ALA A 85 -0.83 -15.77 -12.22
C ALA A 85 -1.87 -15.05 -13.09
N THR A 86 -2.22 -13.79 -12.76
CA THR A 86 -3.22 -12.99 -13.46
C THR A 86 -2.57 -11.91 -14.31
N ASP A 87 -3.24 -11.50 -15.38
CA ASP A 87 -2.76 -10.44 -16.29
C ASP A 87 -3.91 -9.55 -16.74
N TYR A 88 -4.61 -8.96 -15.78
CA TYR A 88 -5.78 -8.13 -15.99
C TYR A 88 -5.47 -6.84 -16.73
N THR A 89 -6.38 -6.45 -17.59
CA THR A 89 -6.34 -5.19 -18.35
C THR A 89 -7.23 -4.15 -17.65
N TYR A 90 -6.65 -2.99 -17.36
CA TYR A 90 -7.38 -1.87 -16.79
C TYR A 90 -8.62 -1.51 -17.65
N GLY A 91 -9.76 -1.34 -16.99
CA GLY A 91 -11.01 -0.94 -17.64
C GLY A 91 -11.73 -2.06 -18.41
N VAL A 92 -11.11 -3.23 -18.56
CA VAL A 92 -11.68 -4.38 -19.28
C VAL A 92 -12.11 -5.48 -18.31
N ASP A 93 -11.17 -5.96 -17.50
CA ASP A 93 -11.37 -7.12 -16.63
C ASP A 93 -11.83 -6.74 -15.21
N GLN A 94 -12.35 -5.52 -15.03
CA GLN A 94 -12.79 -5.02 -13.74
C GLN A 94 -14.24 -5.43 -13.42
N ALA A 95 -14.45 -5.90 -12.19
CA ALA A 95 -15.77 -6.29 -11.67
C ALA A 95 -16.44 -7.42 -12.47
N GLY A 96 -17.64 -7.77 -12.10
CA GLY A 96 -18.41 -8.83 -12.76
C GLY A 96 -18.51 -10.09 -11.93
N ASN A 97 -19.12 -11.12 -12.55
CA ASN A 97 -19.23 -12.43 -11.94
C ASN A 97 -17.90 -13.17 -12.04
N TYR A 98 -17.58 -13.94 -11.02
CA TYR A 98 -16.39 -14.78 -10.99
C TYR A 98 -16.70 -16.14 -10.35
N SER A 99 -15.98 -17.15 -10.77
CA SER A 99 -16.08 -18.52 -10.25
C SER A 99 -14.73 -19.12 -9.89
N LYS A 100 -13.66 -18.54 -10.42
CA LYS A 100 -12.26 -18.98 -10.23
C LYS A 100 -11.29 -17.82 -10.28
N GLU A 101 -10.07 -18.08 -9.86
CA GLU A 101 -8.94 -17.18 -10.03
C GLU A 101 -8.65 -16.95 -11.52
N GLY A 102 -8.54 -15.69 -11.92
CA GLY A 102 -8.28 -15.24 -13.28
C GLY A 102 -9.52 -14.75 -14.02
N ASP A 103 -10.72 -14.76 -13.40
CA ASP A 103 -11.94 -14.30 -14.08
C ASP A 103 -12.00 -12.77 -14.18
N ASN A 104 -11.76 -12.06 -13.11
CA ASN A 104 -11.71 -10.59 -13.07
C ASN A 104 -11.07 -10.09 -11.78
N TYR A 105 -10.83 -8.77 -11.70
CA TYR A 105 -10.34 -8.12 -10.49
C TYR A 105 -11.38 -7.19 -9.87
N ASN A 106 -11.26 -6.98 -8.56
CA ASN A 106 -12.08 -6.07 -7.82
C ASN A 106 -11.25 -5.12 -6.92
N ARG A 107 -11.92 -4.37 -6.05
CA ARG A 107 -11.33 -3.43 -5.10
C ARG A 107 -11.22 -4.11 -3.75
N GLU A 108 -10.03 -4.54 -3.41
CA GLU A 108 -9.74 -5.15 -2.13
C GLU A 108 -9.48 -4.11 -1.04
N HIS A 109 -10.15 -4.28 0.09
CA HIS A 109 -9.82 -3.58 1.32
C HIS A 109 -8.83 -4.41 2.13
N THR A 110 -7.54 -4.13 2.03
CA THR A 110 -6.49 -4.86 2.76
C THR A 110 -6.71 -4.81 4.27
N PHE A 111 -7.24 -3.69 4.78
CA PHE A 111 -7.86 -3.62 6.10
C PHE A 111 -9.37 -3.88 5.92
N PRO A 112 -9.88 -5.05 6.39
CA PRO A 112 -11.24 -5.49 6.08
C PRO A 112 -12.33 -4.49 6.45
N LYS A 113 -13.29 -4.28 5.54
CA LYS A 113 -14.43 -3.38 5.79
C LYS A 113 -15.21 -3.71 7.07
N SER A 114 -15.35 -4.99 7.39
CA SER A 114 -16.04 -5.44 8.59
C SER A 114 -15.39 -4.97 9.89
N TRP A 115 -14.09 -4.64 9.86
CA TRP A 115 -13.35 -4.22 11.04
C TRP A 115 -13.55 -2.73 11.37
N PHE A 116 -14.06 -1.94 10.42
CA PHE A 116 -14.34 -0.52 10.64
C PHE A 116 -15.80 -0.13 10.38
N GLY A 117 -16.72 -1.11 10.36
CA GLY A 117 -18.15 -0.83 10.24
C GLY A 117 -18.69 -0.71 8.81
N GLY A 118 -17.96 -1.19 7.80
CA GLY A 118 -18.44 -1.29 6.43
C GLY A 118 -18.16 -0.04 5.59
N LYS A 119 -19.19 0.75 5.29
CA LYS A 119 -19.07 1.95 4.44
C LYS A 119 -18.74 3.22 5.24
N VAL A 120 -17.75 3.15 6.12
CA VAL A 120 -17.33 4.29 6.94
C VAL A 120 -16.20 5.05 6.25
N PHE A 121 -16.43 6.33 5.97
CA PHE A 121 -15.42 7.23 5.41
C PHE A 121 -14.50 7.80 6.50
N PRO A 122 -13.24 8.11 6.18
CA PRO A 122 -12.55 8.03 4.88
C PRO A 122 -12.13 6.61 4.47
N MET A 123 -12.08 5.65 5.40
CA MET A 123 -11.53 4.31 5.23
C MET A 123 -12.14 3.54 4.05
N PHE A 124 -13.44 3.74 3.78
CA PHE A 124 -14.14 3.03 2.71
C PHE A 124 -13.62 3.35 1.30
N THR A 125 -12.94 4.47 1.12
CA THR A 125 -12.42 4.92 -0.19
C THR A 125 -10.98 5.38 -0.14
N ASP A 126 -10.22 4.94 0.86
CA ASP A 126 -8.83 5.32 1.04
C ASP A 126 -7.91 4.42 0.21
N LEU A 127 -7.32 5.01 -0.83
CA LEU A 127 -6.39 4.34 -1.75
C LEU A 127 -5.10 3.81 -1.09
N PHE A 128 -4.78 4.21 0.13
CA PHE A 128 -3.62 3.65 0.84
C PHE A 128 -3.81 2.18 1.26
N HIS A 129 -5.05 1.71 1.32
CA HIS A 129 -5.32 0.31 1.65
C HIS A 129 -6.34 -0.36 0.74
N ILE A 130 -6.77 0.32 -0.34
CA ILE A 130 -7.66 -0.27 -1.33
C ILE A 130 -6.86 -0.50 -2.61
N MET A 131 -6.77 -1.74 -3.01
CA MET A 131 -5.92 -2.17 -4.13
C MET A 131 -6.68 -3.12 -5.06
N PRO A 132 -6.28 -3.22 -6.34
CA PRO A 132 -6.81 -4.24 -7.22
C PRO A 132 -6.40 -5.63 -6.75
N SER A 133 -7.31 -6.57 -6.79
CA SER A 133 -7.00 -7.97 -6.54
C SER A 133 -7.93 -8.89 -7.31
N ASP A 134 -7.47 -10.09 -7.63
CA ASP A 134 -8.33 -11.14 -8.13
C ASP A 134 -9.58 -11.29 -7.26
N SER A 135 -10.75 -11.26 -7.90
CA SER A 135 -12.04 -11.27 -7.17
C SER A 135 -12.29 -12.57 -6.41
N TYR A 136 -11.84 -13.70 -6.97
CA TYR A 136 -12.01 -15.00 -6.34
C TYR A 136 -11.07 -15.17 -5.14
N VAL A 137 -9.79 -14.79 -5.31
CA VAL A 137 -8.82 -14.86 -4.21
C VAL A 137 -9.19 -13.89 -3.09
N ASN A 138 -9.65 -12.68 -3.44
CA ASN A 138 -10.20 -11.72 -2.48
C ASN A 138 -11.39 -12.32 -1.69
N ASN A 139 -12.31 -12.98 -2.38
CA ASN A 139 -13.43 -13.67 -1.72
C ASN A 139 -12.94 -14.76 -0.76
N LYS A 140 -11.93 -15.55 -1.16
CA LYS A 140 -11.31 -16.56 -0.30
C LYS A 140 -10.65 -15.93 0.93
N ARG A 141 -9.92 -14.83 0.74
CA ARG A 141 -9.30 -14.07 1.83
C ARG A 141 -10.34 -13.56 2.83
N SER A 142 -11.54 -13.18 2.38
CA SER A 142 -12.62 -12.71 3.25
C SER A 142 -12.15 -11.57 4.19
N ASN A 143 -12.24 -11.74 5.50
CA ASN A 143 -11.79 -10.77 6.50
C ASN A 143 -10.70 -11.34 7.43
N TYR A 144 -10.00 -12.38 7.01
CA TYR A 144 -8.90 -12.93 7.79
C TYR A 144 -7.75 -11.92 7.90
N PRO A 145 -7.05 -11.85 9.03
CA PRO A 145 -5.84 -11.05 9.15
C PRO A 145 -4.72 -11.60 8.26
N PHE A 146 -3.79 -10.73 7.88
CA PHE A 146 -2.56 -11.20 7.26
C PHE A 146 -1.67 -11.89 8.27
N GLY A 147 -1.00 -12.95 7.85
CA GLY A 147 -0.09 -13.72 8.69
C GLY A 147 0.56 -14.86 7.92
N ALA A 148 1.49 -15.54 8.55
CA ALA A 148 2.05 -16.78 8.02
C ALA A 148 1.04 -17.91 8.21
N ASN A 149 0.85 -18.72 7.18
CA ASN A 149 0.01 -19.92 7.21
C ASN A 149 0.55 -20.96 6.21
N ASN A 150 0.04 -22.19 6.28
CA ASN A 150 0.47 -23.32 5.45
C ASN A 150 -0.38 -23.50 4.18
N GLY A 151 -1.48 -22.76 4.02
CA GLY A 151 -2.36 -22.86 2.86
C GLY A 151 -3.34 -24.03 2.89
N GLU A 152 -3.63 -24.61 4.06
CA GLU A 152 -4.54 -25.76 4.17
C GLU A 152 -5.96 -25.50 3.67
N LYS A 153 -6.46 -24.27 3.83
CA LYS A 153 -7.81 -23.91 3.39
C LYS A 153 -7.89 -23.53 1.94
N TYR A 154 -6.87 -22.84 1.46
CA TYR A 154 -6.79 -22.36 0.09
C TYR A 154 -5.35 -21.96 -0.27
N SER A 155 -4.96 -22.23 -1.51
CA SER A 155 -3.76 -21.72 -2.13
C SER A 155 -4.11 -21.16 -3.50
N SER A 156 -3.72 -19.93 -3.79
CA SER A 156 -3.85 -19.35 -5.13
C SER A 156 -2.88 -20.02 -6.09
N LYS A 157 -3.05 -19.81 -7.39
CA LYS A 157 -2.11 -20.30 -8.40
C LYS A 157 -0.70 -19.85 -8.05
N ASN A 158 0.28 -20.73 -8.38
CA ASN A 158 1.69 -20.53 -8.03
C ASN A 158 1.94 -20.36 -6.52
N GLU A 159 1.00 -20.76 -5.67
CA GLU A 159 1.11 -20.65 -4.20
C GLU A 159 1.43 -19.23 -3.69
N TYR A 160 0.99 -18.21 -4.44
CA TYR A 160 1.32 -16.83 -4.13
C TYR A 160 0.60 -16.31 -2.88
N SER A 161 -0.71 -16.60 -2.75
CA SER A 161 -1.50 -16.34 -1.55
C SER A 161 -1.99 -17.62 -0.93
N LYS A 162 -1.92 -17.75 0.39
CA LYS A 162 -2.32 -18.93 1.15
C LYS A 162 -3.28 -18.56 2.29
N LEU A 163 -4.24 -19.47 2.57
CA LEU A 163 -5.21 -19.37 3.67
C LEU A 163 -5.29 -20.69 4.43
#